data_f69c9c02b6989442df9d33acfbadefb0
#
_entry.id   f69c9c02b6989442df9d33acfbadefb0
#
_cell.length_a   1.000
_cell.length_b   1.000
_cell.length_c   1.000
_cell.angle_alpha   90.00
_cell.angle_beta   90.00
_cell.angle_gamma   90.00
#
_symmetry.space_group_name_H-M   'P 1'
#
loop_
_entity.id
_entity.type
_entity.pdbx_description
1 polymer ?
#
loop_
_entity_poly.entity_id
_entity_poly.type
_entity_poly.pdbx_seq_one_letter_code
_entity_poly.pdbx_strand_id
1 'polypeptide(L)'
;MNYRKFAAKEVVMKHSKIAFSLLAAAVALFCSCGRSVSVGSAASELFSISGIPDGYRIRVSSPDGKVTDSLDVTGTLDRIICMSSSYVAYLSELGCDSVICGISGAKYVSNEAVRKRYIDGEISEVGSDAAPDYEKIVSLSPDLVVAYSMPGSDFAGQLRKLGVKVLVLNDYLENAPLGRASYIRGFGALTGRLEMADSILNGISQRYNELKDKVMDAVPADAVPGVLMNIPYADAW
;
A
#
# COMPACT_ATOMS: atom_id res chain seq x y z
N MET A 1 -63.70 -40.47 -16.08
CA MET A 1 -62.27 -40.73 -16.41
C MET A 1 -61.62 -39.42 -16.74
N ASN A 2 -60.96 -38.70 -15.79
CA ASN A 2 -60.06 -37.58 -16.07
C ASN A 2 -59.61 -36.74 -14.81
N TYR A 3 -59.92 -37.16 -13.57
CA TYR A 3 -59.47 -36.46 -12.37
C TYR A 3 -58.00 -36.74 -11.97
N ARG A 4 -57.42 -37.86 -12.35
CA ARG A 4 -56.04 -38.22 -12.00
C ARG A 4 -54.96 -37.47 -12.82
N LYS A 5 -55.27 -36.98 -14.00
CA LYS A 5 -54.29 -36.24 -14.86
C LYS A 5 -54.14 -34.76 -14.46
N PHE A 6 -55.14 -34.16 -13.81
CA PHE A 6 -55.07 -32.76 -13.36
C PHE A 6 -54.24 -32.59 -12.08
N ALA A 7 -54.38 -33.52 -11.14
CA ALA A 7 -53.60 -33.44 -9.87
C ALA A 7 -52.09 -33.64 -10.09
N ALA A 8 -51.68 -34.49 -11.02
CA ALA A 8 -50.28 -34.70 -11.36
C ALA A 8 -49.61 -33.50 -12.01
N LYS A 9 -50.32 -32.69 -12.79
CA LYS A 9 -49.80 -31.51 -13.44
C LYS A 9 -49.58 -30.32 -12.49
N GLU A 10 -50.44 -30.18 -11.47
CA GLU A 10 -50.27 -29.14 -10.42
C GLU A 10 -49.10 -29.43 -9.50
N VAL A 11 -48.88 -30.67 -9.13
CA VAL A 11 -47.76 -31.09 -8.25
C VAL A 11 -46.43 -30.87 -8.97
N VAL A 12 -46.32 -31.22 -10.26
CA VAL A 12 -45.09 -30.99 -11.04
C VAL A 12 -44.78 -29.50 -11.25
N MET A 13 -45.80 -28.68 -11.48
CA MET A 13 -45.61 -27.22 -11.60
C MET A 13 -45.21 -26.56 -10.28
N LYS A 14 -45.71 -27.06 -9.14
CA LYS A 14 -45.38 -26.52 -7.82
C LYS A 14 -43.94 -26.82 -7.44
N HIS A 15 -43.45 -28.02 -7.75
CA HIS A 15 -42.04 -28.39 -7.52
C HIS A 15 -41.08 -27.70 -8.46
N SER A 16 -41.47 -27.44 -9.72
CA SER A 16 -40.67 -26.67 -10.68
C SER A 16 -40.48 -25.22 -10.25
N LYS A 17 -41.54 -24.56 -9.73
CA LYS A 17 -41.42 -23.19 -9.21
C LYS A 17 -40.58 -23.09 -7.95
N ILE A 18 -40.63 -24.09 -7.05
CA ILE A 18 -39.81 -24.14 -5.85
C ILE A 18 -38.34 -24.40 -6.20
N ALA A 19 -38.06 -25.30 -7.16
CA ALA A 19 -36.72 -25.56 -7.64
C ALA A 19 -36.09 -24.35 -8.34
N PHE A 20 -36.87 -23.60 -9.10
CA PHE A 20 -36.40 -22.36 -9.77
C PHE A 20 -36.16 -21.23 -8.77
N SER A 21 -36.96 -21.12 -7.72
CA SER A 21 -36.80 -20.14 -6.64
C SER A 21 -35.57 -20.42 -5.77
N LEU A 22 -35.27 -21.71 -5.51
CA LEU A 22 -34.07 -22.12 -4.76
C LEU A 22 -32.80 -21.96 -5.60
N LEU A 23 -32.85 -22.17 -6.91
CA LEU A 23 -31.72 -21.93 -7.81
C LEU A 23 -31.41 -20.44 -7.94
N ALA A 24 -32.44 -19.58 -8.00
CA ALA A 24 -32.27 -18.13 -8.04
C ALA A 24 -31.69 -17.56 -6.73
N ALA A 25 -32.06 -18.15 -5.57
CA ALA A 25 -31.52 -17.80 -4.26
C ALA A 25 -30.03 -18.26 -4.10
N ALA A 26 -29.67 -19.41 -4.68
CA ALA A 26 -28.28 -19.90 -4.67
C ALA A 26 -27.36 -19.05 -5.56
N VAL A 27 -27.84 -18.55 -6.70
CA VAL A 27 -27.06 -17.67 -7.59
C VAL A 27 -26.88 -16.28 -6.96
N ALA A 28 -27.84 -15.79 -6.15
CA ALA A 28 -27.71 -14.51 -5.46
C ALA A 28 -26.66 -14.56 -4.32
N LEU A 29 -26.33 -15.74 -3.78
CA LEU A 29 -25.31 -15.93 -2.74
C LEU A 29 -23.88 -15.98 -3.29
N PHE A 30 -23.67 -16.19 -4.59
CA PHE A 30 -22.35 -16.19 -5.23
C PHE A 30 -21.94 -14.86 -5.86
N CYS A 31 -22.83 -13.87 -5.92
CA CYS A 31 -22.55 -12.54 -6.49
C CYS A 31 -22.13 -11.50 -5.44
N SER A 32 -21.82 -11.89 -4.21
CA SER A 32 -21.37 -10.97 -3.16
C SER A 32 -19.91 -11.21 -2.80
N CYS A 33 -19.02 -10.92 -3.72
CA CYS A 33 -17.59 -10.77 -3.43
C CYS A 33 -17.01 -9.52 -4.10
N GLY A 34 -17.72 -8.42 -3.99
CA GLY A 34 -17.13 -7.09 -4.00
C GLY A 34 -16.90 -6.66 -2.56
N ARG A 35 -15.88 -7.23 -1.90
CA ARG A 35 -15.47 -6.77 -0.57
C ARG A 35 -14.83 -5.39 -0.75
N SER A 36 -15.65 -4.34 -0.72
CA SER A 36 -15.16 -3.02 -0.40
C SER A 36 -14.70 -3.08 1.05
N VAL A 37 -13.42 -3.30 1.26
CA VAL A 37 -12.80 -3.17 2.57
C VAL A 37 -12.80 -1.67 2.87
N SER A 38 -13.86 -1.19 3.50
CA SER A 38 -13.86 0.11 4.16
C SER A 38 -13.04 -0.04 5.44
N VAL A 39 -11.74 0.22 5.33
CA VAL A 39 -10.88 0.31 6.50
C VAL A 39 -11.20 1.62 7.21
N GLY A 40 -11.71 1.51 8.45
CA GLY A 40 -11.99 2.66 9.28
C GLY A 40 -10.74 3.50 9.55
N SER A 41 -10.89 4.80 9.48
CA SER A 41 -10.17 5.93 10.12
C SER A 41 -8.63 6.05 10.11
N ALA A 42 -7.85 5.17 9.54
CA ALA A 42 -6.42 5.37 9.30
C ALA A 42 -6.15 5.58 7.80
N ALA A 43 -7.04 6.26 7.12
CA ALA A 43 -6.90 6.51 5.68
C ALA A 43 -5.89 7.63 5.45
N SER A 44 -4.93 7.39 4.55
CA SER A 44 -4.15 8.44 3.92
C SER A 44 -5.08 9.37 3.14
N GLU A 45 -4.79 10.67 3.16
CA GLU A 45 -5.46 11.64 2.30
C GLU A 45 -4.87 11.62 0.88
N LEU A 46 -3.61 11.17 0.73
CA LEU A 46 -2.84 11.26 -0.50
C LEU A 46 -2.64 9.90 -1.19
N PHE A 47 -3.12 8.81 -0.58
CA PHE A 47 -2.87 7.46 -1.05
C PHE A 47 -4.11 6.58 -0.91
N SER A 48 -4.44 5.83 -1.97
CA SER A 48 -5.56 4.90 -1.95
C SER A 48 -5.26 3.62 -2.72
N ILE A 49 -5.86 2.52 -2.26
CA ILE A 49 -5.83 1.22 -2.94
C ILE A 49 -7.26 0.79 -3.22
N SER A 50 -7.52 0.36 -4.44
CA SER A 50 -8.80 -0.22 -4.86
C SER A 50 -8.56 -1.54 -5.57
N GLY A 51 -9.48 -2.51 -5.39
CA GLY A 51 -9.45 -3.76 -6.13
C GLY A 51 -9.74 -3.54 -7.62
N ILE A 52 -9.04 -4.29 -8.45
CA ILE A 52 -9.32 -4.48 -9.88
C ILE A 52 -9.45 -5.99 -10.14
N PRO A 53 -9.96 -6.45 -11.29
CA PRO A 53 -10.27 -7.88 -11.51
C PRO A 53 -9.13 -8.85 -11.15
N ASP A 54 -7.88 -8.49 -11.47
CA ASP A 54 -6.72 -9.36 -11.28
C ASP A 54 -5.67 -8.78 -10.32
N GLY A 55 -6.07 -7.88 -9.41
CA GLY A 55 -5.13 -7.26 -8.48
C GLY A 55 -5.61 -5.97 -7.84
N TYR A 56 -4.74 -4.99 -7.79
CA TYR A 56 -4.99 -3.73 -7.11
C TYR A 56 -4.58 -2.54 -7.96
N ARG A 57 -5.33 -1.45 -7.84
CA ARG A 57 -4.91 -0.13 -8.33
C ARG A 57 -4.48 0.73 -7.17
N ILE A 58 -3.24 1.18 -7.21
CA ILE A 58 -2.68 2.18 -6.30
C ILE A 58 -2.84 3.54 -6.96
N ARG A 59 -3.35 4.53 -6.22
CA ARG A 59 -3.39 5.94 -6.63
C ARG A 59 -2.72 6.80 -5.61
N VAL A 60 -1.95 7.76 -6.10
CA VAL A 60 -1.27 8.77 -5.32
C VAL A 60 -1.79 10.14 -5.74
N SER A 61 -2.08 10.98 -4.76
CA SER A 61 -2.57 12.34 -4.99
C SER A 61 -1.67 13.36 -4.31
N SER A 62 -1.72 14.59 -4.77
CA SER A 62 -1.17 15.75 -4.07
C SER A 62 -2.18 16.32 -3.07
N PRO A 63 -1.73 17.20 -2.14
CA PRO A 63 -2.63 17.80 -1.13
C PRO A 63 -3.82 18.60 -1.69
N ASP A 64 -3.75 19.04 -2.93
CA ASP A 64 -4.86 19.68 -3.65
C ASP A 64 -5.86 18.67 -4.26
N GLY A 65 -5.68 17.38 -4.00
CA GLY A 65 -6.55 16.30 -4.46
C GLY A 65 -6.31 15.84 -5.89
N LYS A 66 -5.32 16.39 -6.60
CA LYS A 66 -4.99 15.95 -7.96
C LYS A 66 -4.23 14.64 -7.92
N VAL A 67 -4.66 13.65 -8.71
CA VAL A 67 -3.91 12.41 -8.89
C VAL A 67 -2.59 12.71 -9.59
N THR A 68 -1.49 12.38 -8.91
CA THR A 68 -0.12 12.62 -9.39
C THR A 68 0.51 11.37 -9.97
N ASP A 69 0.11 10.18 -9.47
CA ASP A 69 0.58 8.90 -10.02
C ASP A 69 -0.45 7.78 -9.79
N SER A 70 -0.33 6.72 -10.59
CA SER A 70 -1.18 5.53 -10.46
C SER A 70 -0.47 4.31 -11.04
N LEU A 71 -0.62 3.17 -10.34
CA LEU A 71 -0.07 1.89 -10.76
C LEU A 71 -1.12 0.79 -10.60
N ASP A 72 -1.31 0.00 -11.66
CA ASP A 72 -2.06 -1.26 -11.58
C ASP A 72 -1.07 -2.40 -11.28
N VAL A 73 -1.33 -3.12 -10.19
CA VAL A 73 -0.51 -4.23 -9.72
C VAL A 73 -1.26 -5.51 -9.97
N THR A 74 -0.73 -6.35 -10.86
CA THR A 74 -1.23 -7.68 -11.13
C THR A 74 -0.17 -8.71 -10.73
N GLY A 75 -0.50 -9.58 -9.76
CA GLY A 75 0.46 -10.50 -9.16
C GLY A 75 1.39 -9.85 -8.12
N THR A 76 2.52 -10.50 -7.86
CA THR A 76 3.54 -10.04 -6.91
C THR A 76 4.79 -9.58 -7.65
N LEU A 77 5.50 -8.63 -7.06
CA LEU A 77 6.77 -8.13 -7.60
C LEU A 77 7.94 -8.76 -6.83
N ASP A 78 8.98 -9.15 -7.56
CA ASP A 78 10.15 -9.85 -7.01
C ASP A 78 11.40 -8.96 -6.95
N ARG A 79 11.40 -7.85 -7.69
CA ARG A 79 12.56 -6.96 -7.80
C ARG A 79 12.16 -5.50 -7.65
N ILE A 80 12.33 -4.97 -6.46
CA ILE A 80 11.95 -3.58 -6.13
C ILE A 80 13.20 -2.77 -5.80
N ILE A 81 13.31 -1.58 -6.38
CA ILE A 81 14.27 -0.56 -5.99
C ILE A 81 13.56 0.46 -5.08
N CYS A 82 14.14 0.74 -3.93
CA CYS A 82 13.64 1.67 -2.94
C CYS A 82 14.48 2.97 -2.95
N MET A 83 13.89 4.09 -3.39
CA MET A 83 14.57 5.39 -3.37
C MET A 83 14.50 6.09 -1.99
N SER A 84 13.92 5.42 -0.98
CA SER A 84 13.86 5.90 0.40
C SER A 84 14.04 4.77 1.39
N SER A 85 14.74 5.01 2.51
CA SER A 85 14.85 4.05 3.62
C SER A 85 13.50 3.74 4.29
N SER A 86 12.52 4.64 4.21
CA SER A 86 11.14 4.37 4.66
C SER A 86 10.50 3.22 3.88
N TYR A 87 10.75 3.12 2.58
CA TYR A 87 10.20 2.05 1.74
C TYR A 87 10.83 0.70 2.06
N VAL A 88 12.13 0.70 2.37
CA VAL A 88 12.81 -0.48 2.92
C VAL A 88 12.15 -0.93 4.23
N ALA A 89 11.85 0.00 5.13
CA ALA A 89 11.21 -0.31 6.40
C ALA A 89 9.81 -0.94 6.21
N TYR A 90 8.99 -0.43 5.29
CA TYR A 90 7.68 -1.06 4.99
C TYR A 90 7.83 -2.49 4.48
N LEU A 91 8.77 -2.75 3.56
CA LEU A 91 9.03 -4.11 3.06
C LEU A 91 9.56 -5.03 4.16
N SER A 92 10.43 -4.52 5.04
CA SER A 92 10.96 -5.28 6.18
C SER A 92 9.88 -5.67 7.18
N GLU A 93 8.98 -4.76 7.53
CA GLU A 93 7.84 -5.04 8.41
C GLU A 93 6.89 -6.11 7.82
N LEU A 94 6.82 -6.20 6.50
CA LEU A 94 6.06 -7.23 5.79
C LEU A 94 6.83 -8.56 5.62
N GLY A 95 8.09 -8.64 6.08
CA GLY A 95 8.95 -9.80 5.85
C GLY A 95 9.29 -10.01 4.38
N CYS A 96 9.36 -8.94 3.60
CA CYS A 96 9.60 -8.95 2.16
C CYS A 96 10.97 -8.37 1.77
N ASP A 97 11.98 -8.46 2.63
CA ASP A 97 13.32 -7.95 2.35
C ASP A 97 13.94 -8.55 1.08
N SER A 98 13.56 -9.80 0.75
CA SER A 98 14.11 -10.53 -0.40
C SER A 98 13.83 -9.87 -1.75
N VAL A 99 12.74 -9.09 -1.86
CA VAL A 99 12.39 -8.42 -3.13
C VAL A 99 13.25 -7.17 -3.39
N ILE A 100 13.99 -6.68 -2.39
CA ILE A 100 14.82 -5.47 -2.52
C ILE A 100 16.08 -5.82 -3.32
N CYS A 101 16.25 -5.21 -4.49
CA CYS A 101 17.44 -5.37 -5.33
C CYS A 101 18.30 -4.10 -5.43
N GLY A 102 17.75 -2.93 -5.06
CA GLY A 102 18.49 -1.67 -5.05
C GLY A 102 17.95 -0.69 -4.01
N ILE A 103 18.82 0.14 -3.48
CA ILE A 103 18.50 1.12 -2.44
C ILE A 103 19.22 2.44 -2.77
N SER A 104 18.54 3.56 -2.51
CA SER A 104 19.16 4.87 -2.38
C SER A 104 19.47 5.16 -0.93
N GLY A 105 20.72 5.47 -0.60
CA GLY A 105 21.13 5.83 0.74
C GLY A 105 21.17 4.65 1.73
N ALA A 106 21.79 3.54 1.35
CA ALA A 106 21.91 2.32 2.18
C ALA A 106 22.45 2.60 3.60
N LYS A 107 23.26 3.63 3.78
CA LYS A 107 23.77 4.06 5.10
C LYS A 107 22.68 4.47 6.09
N TYR A 108 21.49 4.83 5.61
CA TYR A 108 20.34 5.23 6.44
C TYR A 108 19.39 4.07 6.74
N VAL A 109 19.63 2.88 6.20
CA VAL A 109 18.80 1.71 6.45
C VAL A 109 19.16 1.14 7.84
N SER A 110 18.15 1.06 8.71
CA SER A 110 18.31 0.56 10.09
C SER A 110 18.17 -0.97 10.20
N ASN A 111 17.49 -1.62 9.26
CA ASN A 111 17.30 -3.07 9.27
C ASN A 111 18.63 -3.79 9.02
N GLU A 112 19.09 -4.58 10.01
CA GLU A 112 20.39 -5.26 9.97
C GLU A 112 20.46 -6.33 8.87
N ALA A 113 19.37 -7.06 8.60
CA ALA A 113 19.35 -8.09 7.57
C ALA A 113 19.52 -7.48 6.18
N VAL A 114 18.82 -6.36 5.91
CA VAL A 114 18.97 -5.62 4.65
C VAL A 114 20.37 -5.00 4.53
N ARG A 115 20.91 -4.44 5.62
CA ARG A 115 22.29 -3.92 5.62
C ARG A 115 23.30 -5.01 5.33
N LYS A 116 23.12 -6.20 5.92
CA LYS A 116 24.00 -7.34 5.63
C LYS A 116 23.96 -7.71 4.17
N ARG A 117 22.78 -7.86 3.56
CA ARG A 117 22.64 -8.15 2.14
C ARG A 117 23.26 -7.08 1.25
N TYR A 118 23.21 -5.81 1.66
CA TYR A 118 23.91 -4.73 0.96
C TYR A 118 25.43 -4.89 1.05
N ILE A 119 25.98 -5.20 2.23
CA ILE A 119 27.41 -5.42 2.44
C ILE A 119 27.90 -6.64 1.64
N ASP A 120 27.09 -7.71 1.58
CA ASP A 120 27.37 -8.93 0.82
C ASP A 120 27.23 -8.73 -0.71
N GLY A 121 26.80 -7.55 -1.17
CA GLY A 121 26.65 -7.21 -2.60
C GLY A 121 25.38 -7.73 -3.27
N GLU A 122 24.42 -8.27 -2.51
CA GLU A 122 23.13 -8.74 -3.03
C GLU A 122 22.18 -7.58 -3.36
N ILE A 123 22.33 -6.45 -2.69
CA ILE A 123 21.58 -5.21 -2.91
C ILE A 123 22.55 -4.13 -3.37
N SER A 124 22.19 -3.40 -4.42
CA SER A 124 23.04 -2.34 -4.98
C SER A 124 22.64 -0.95 -4.45
N GLU A 125 23.64 -0.09 -4.22
CA GLU A 125 23.41 1.36 -4.13
C GLU A 125 23.10 1.89 -5.53
N VAL A 126 22.04 2.70 -5.66
CA VAL A 126 21.58 3.22 -6.96
C VAL A 126 21.69 4.74 -7.08
N GLY A 127 22.52 5.34 -6.25
CA GLY A 127 22.67 6.78 -6.15
C GLY A 127 21.54 7.43 -5.37
N SER A 128 21.51 8.76 -5.39
CA SER A 128 20.44 9.54 -4.78
C SER A 128 19.51 10.10 -5.86
N ASP A 129 18.37 10.65 -5.44
CA ASP A 129 17.45 11.39 -6.29
C ASP A 129 18.06 12.64 -6.94
N ALA A 130 19.04 13.26 -6.29
CA ALA A 130 19.83 14.37 -6.87
C ALA A 130 20.93 13.90 -7.83
N ALA A 131 21.43 12.66 -7.68
CA ALA A 131 22.47 12.07 -8.49
C ALA A 131 22.20 10.55 -8.68
N PRO A 132 21.13 10.19 -9.41
CA PRO A 132 20.76 8.79 -9.61
C PRO A 132 21.69 8.11 -10.62
N ASP A 133 21.99 6.86 -10.35
CA ASP A 133 22.70 6.00 -11.30
C ASP A 133 21.70 5.26 -12.20
N TYR A 134 21.28 5.91 -13.28
CA TYR A 134 20.30 5.36 -14.23
C TYR A 134 20.78 4.05 -14.87
N GLU A 135 22.06 3.94 -15.19
CA GLU A 135 22.63 2.73 -15.80
C GLU A 135 22.53 1.55 -14.82
N LYS A 136 22.88 1.78 -13.55
CA LYS A 136 22.77 0.79 -12.51
C LYS A 136 21.31 0.37 -12.29
N ILE A 137 20.39 1.33 -12.20
CA ILE A 137 18.95 1.05 -12.05
C ILE A 137 18.46 0.15 -13.19
N VAL A 138 18.76 0.50 -14.44
CA VAL A 138 18.34 -0.29 -15.60
C VAL A 138 18.99 -1.68 -15.59
N SER A 139 20.28 -1.76 -15.25
CA SER A 139 21.02 -3.05 -15.23
C SER A 139 20.47 -4.03 -14.20
N LEU A 140 19.88 -3.54 -13.13
CA LEU A 140 19.23 -4.36 -12.11
C LEU A 140 17.90 -4.97 -12.59
N SER A 141 17.36 -4.53 -13.73
CA SER A 141 16.08 -5.01 -14.29
C SER A 141 14.97 -5.09 -13.25
N PRO A 142 14.63 -3.98 -12.57
CA PRO A 142 13.60 -3.99 -11.53
C PRO A 142 12.21 -4.15 -12.13
N ASP A 143 11.31 -4.82 -11.42
CA ASP A 143 9.88 -4.83 -11.73
C ASP A 143 9.25 -3.46 -11.43
N LEU A 144 9.80 -2.76 -10.42
CA LEU A 144 9.33 -1.45 -9.99
C LEU A 144 10.44 -0.67 -9.27
N VAL A 145 10.51 0.62 -9.55
CA VAL A 145 11.20 1.61 -8.71
C VAL A 145 10.15 2.38 -7.92
N VAL A 146 10.26 2.36 -6.59
CA VAL A 146 9.43 3.19 -5.72
C VAL A 146 10.22 4.43 -5.33
N ALA A 147 9.70 5.58 -5.73
CA ALA A 147 10.35 6.88 -5.56
C ALA A 147 9.45 7.87 -4.83
N TYR A 148 9.98 9.01 -4.47
CA TYR A 148 9.21 10.16 -3.97
C TYR A 148 9.39 11.36 -4.92
N SER A 149 8.45 12.29 -4.88
CA SER A 149 8.51 13.47 -5.73
C SER A 149 9.45 14.51 -5.13
N MET A 150 10.30 15.10 -5.97
CA MET A 150 11.11 16.26 -5.59
C MET A 150 10.85 17.42 -6.54
N PRO A 151 10.64 18.62 -6.02
CA PRO A 151 10.50 19.81 -6.85
C PRO A 151 11.70 19.99 -7.80
N GLY A 152 11.43 20.18 -9.08
CA GLY A 152 12.47 20.39 -10.10
C GLY A 152 13.16 19.13 -10.62
N SER A 153 12.83 17.93 -10.11
CA SER A 153 13.36 16.66 -10.59
C SER A 153 12.38 15.96 -11.53
N ASP A 154 12.86 15.47 -12.68
CA ASP A 154 12.14 14.57 -13.60
C ASP A 154 12.66 13.14 -13.52
N PHE A 155 13.12 12.70 -12.35
CA PHE A 155 13.69 11.36 -12.12
C PHE A 155 12.77 10.26 -12.64
N ALA A 156 11.51 10.28 -12.21
CA ALA A 156 10.53 9.27 -12.60
C ALA A 156 10.25 9.29 -14.12
N GLY A 157 10.15 10.48 -14.72
CA GLY A 157 9.94 10.64 -16.16
C GLY A 157 11.10 10.08 -16.98
N GLN A 158 12.33 10.29 -16.53
CA GLN A 158 13.53 9.76 -17.20
C GLN A 158 13.59 8.23 -17.12
N LEU A 159 13.31 7.63 -15.95
CA LEU A 159 13.25 6.17 -15.81
C LEU A 159 12.16 5.55 -16.68
N ARG A 160 10.98 6.16 -16.74
CA ARG A 160 9.89 5.70 -17.60
C ARG A 160 10.25 5.74 -19.08
N LYS A 161 11.02 6.74 -19.55
CA LYS A 161 11.57 6.79 -20.92
C LYS A 161 12.56 5.66 -21.20
N LEU A 162 13.24 5.15 -20.16
CA LEU A 162 14.12 3.99 -20.24
C LEU A 162 13.37 2.65 -20.09
N GLY A 163 12.04 2.68 -20.05
CA GLY A 163 11.22 1.47 -19.94
C GLY A 163 11.05 0.91 -18.53
N VAL A 164 11.53 1.63 -17.51
CA VAL A 164 11.42 1.21 -16.11
C VAL A 164 10.08 1.67 -15.52
N LYS A 165 9.36 0.77 -14.88
CA LYS A 165 8.14 1.13 -14.13
C LYS A 165 8.51 1.90 -12.86
N VAL A 166 7.82 3.00 -12.61
CA VAL A 166 8.05 3.84 -11.41
C VAL A 166 6.73 4.18 -10.76
N LEU A 167 6.66 4.02 -9.46
CA LEU A 167 5.59 4.54 -8.60
C LEU A 167 6.16 5.65 -7.73
N VAL A 168 5.59 6.84 -7.85
CA VAL A 168 5.99 8.01 -7.05
C VAL A 168 5.03 8.18 -5.89
N LEU A 169 5.53 8.04 -4.67
CA LEU A 169 4.75 8.20 -3.44
C LEU A 169 4.94 9.61 -2.86
N ASN A 170 3.93 10.08 -2.12
CA ASN A 170 3.92 11.38 -1.45
C ASN A 170 3.77 11.23 0.07
N ASP A 171 4.26 10.12 0.64
CA ASP A 171 4.12 9.79 2.07
C ASP A 171 4.66 10.87 3.01
N TYR A 172 5.68 11.60 2.59
CA TYR A 172 6.27 12.70 3.35
C TYR A 172 5.38 13.96 3.43
N LEU A 173 4.36 14.07 2.56
CA LEU A 173 3.38 15.16 2.56
C LEU A 173 2.16 14.87 3.44
N GLU A 174 2.05 13.66 4.00
CA GLU A 174 0.96 13.32 4.91
C GLU A 174 1.03 14.13 6.20
N ASN A 175 -0.10 14.75 6.55
CA ASN A 175 -0.21 15.56 7.75
C ASN A 175 -0.38 14.75 9.04
N ALA A 176 -0.87 13.50 8.91
CA ALA A 176 -1.17 12.63 10.05
C ALA A 176 -0.24 11.42 10.08
N PRO A 177 0.28 11.04 11.28
CA PRO A 177 1.15 9.88 11.42
C PRO A 177 0.51 8.58 10.92
N LEU A 178 -0.79 8.38 11.16
CA LEU A 178 -1.52 7.20 10.68
C LEU A 178 -1.72 7.21 9.16
N GLY A 179 -1.90 8.39 8.54
CA GLY A 179 -1.89 8.56 7.10
C GLY A 179 -0.58 8.04 6.50
N ARG A 180 0.54 8.47 7.07
CA ARG A 180 1.86 8.00 6.63
C ARG A 180 2.05 6.49 6.85
N ALA A 181 1.65 5.96 8.01
CA ALA A 181 1.74 4.53 8.29
C ALA A 181 0.91 3.68 7.31
N SER A 182 -0.19 4.21 6.76
CA SER A 182 -1.07 3.48 5.85
C SER A 182 -0.42 3.12 4.51
N TYR A 183 0.70 3.72 4.14
CA TYR A 183 1.46 3.37 2.93
C TYR A 183 2.00 1.94 2.96
N ILE A 184 2.14 1.31 4.14
CA ILE A 184 2.49 -0.12 4.24
C ILE A 184 1.54 -1.00 3.43
N ARG A 185 0.26 -0.60 3.27
CA ARG A 185 -0.73 -1.31 2.45
C ARG A 185 -0.34 -1.34 0.97
N GLY A 186 0.27 -0.27 0.46
CA GLY A 186 0.81 -0.23 -0.90
C GLY A 186 1.87 -1.31 -1.10
N PHE A 187 2.83 -1.40 -0.19
CA PHE A 187 3.85 -2.43 -0.22
C PHE A 187 3.26 -3.83 -0.02
N GLY A 188 2.22 -3.96 0.80
CA GLY A 188 1.43 -5.20 0.92
C GLY A 188 0.77 -5.61 -0.40
N ALA A 189 0.20 -4.66 -1.15
CA ALA A 189 -0.37 -4.93 -2.47
C ALA A 189 0.70 -5.33 -3.50
N LEU A 190 1.88 -4.68 -3.48
CA LEU A 190 3.01 -4.99 -4.37
C LEU A 190 3.58 -6.40 -4.14
N THR A 191 3.51 -6.92 -2.91
CA THR A 191 4.17 -8.17 -2.49
C THR A 191 3.19 -9.31 -2.14
N GLY A 192 1.89 -9.12 -2.37
CA GLY A 192 0.87 -10.11 -2.01
C GLY A 192 0.64 -10.26 -0.50
N ARG A 193 1.02 -9.26 0.30
CA ARG A 193 0.92 -9.23 1.77
C ARG A 193 -0.08 -8.21 2.31
N LEU A 194 -1.13 -7.90 1.54
CA LEU A 194 -2.08 -6.83 1.92
C LEU A 194 -2.79 -7.12 3.25
N GLU A 195 -3.19 -8.37 3.51
CA GLU A 195 -3.82 -8.74 4.79
C GLU A 195 -2.87 -8.54 5.98
N MET A 196 -1.59 -8.85 5.81
CA MET A 196 -0.56 -8.61 6.82
C MET A 196 -0.36 -7.11 7.05
N ALA A 197 -0.31 -6.33 5.97
CA ALA A 197 -0.22 -4.87 6.05
C ALA A 197 -1.40 -4.26 6.79
N ASP A 198 -2.62 -4.74 6.53
CA ASP A 198 -3.84 -4.30 7.24
C ASP A 198 -3.77 -4.67 8.73
N SER A 199 -3.28 -5.85 9.08
CA SER A 199 -3.10 -6.27 10.48
C SER A 199 -2.10 -5.38 11.21
N ILE A 200 -0.95 -5.10 10.60
CA ILE A 200 0.09 -4.21 11.16
C ILE A 200 -0.47 -2.80 11.35
N LEU A 201 -1.13 -2.24 10.34
CA LEU A 201 -1.70 -0.89 10.40
C LEU A 201 -2.76 -0.77 11.49
N ASN A 202 -3.63 -1.79 11.64
CA ASN A 202 -4.63 -1.82 12.69
C ASN A 202 -3.99 -1.82 14.09
N GLY A 203 -2.93 -2.62 14.29
CA GLY A 203 -2.18 -2.62 15.54
C GLY A 203 -1.48 -1.29 15.85
N ILE A 204 -0.94 -0.62 14.83
CA ILE A 204 -0.36 0.73 14.96
C ILE A 204 -1.45 1.73 15.34
N SER A 205 -2.60 1.71 14.64
CA SER A 205 -3.71 2.62 14.86
C SER A 205 -4.29 2.47 16.26
N GLN A 206 -4.45 1.24 16.74
CA GLN A 206 -4.92 0.98 18.10
C GLN A 206 -3.98 1.59 19.13
N ARG A 207 -2.68 1.27 19.07
CA ARG A 207 -1.68 1.80 20.02
C ARG A 207 -1.58 3.33 19.96
N TYR A 208 -1.67 3.91 18.77
CA TYR A 208 -1.66 5.37 18.61
C TYR A 208 -2.86 6.02 19.29
N ASN A 209 -4.07 5.48 19.09
CA ASN A 209 -5.28 6.02 19.70
C ASN A 209 -5.27 5.84 21.21
N GLU A 210 -4.88 4.68 21.74
CA GLU A 210 -4.73 4.45 23.17
C GLU A 210 -3.75 5.44 23.83
N LEU A 211 -2.62 5.72 23.17
CA LEU A 211 -1.65 6.71 23.66
C LEU A 211 -2.21 8.13 23.59
N LYS A 212 -2.87 8.48 22.49
CA LYS A 212 -3.52 9.77 22.31
C LYS A 212 -4.54 10.02 23.42
N ASP A 213 -5.42 9.06 23.68
CA ASP A 213 -6.45 9.18 24.71
C ASP A 213 -5.81 9.35 26.10
N LYS A 214 -4.79 8.55 26.45
CA LYS A 214 -4.04 8.72 27.71
C LYS A 214 -3.43 10.11 27.85
N VAL A 215 -2.87 10.67 26.77
CA VAL A 215 -2.30 12.02 26.79
C VAL A 215 -3.39 13.09 26.95
N MET A 216 -4.50 12.94 26.24
CA MET A 216 -5.63 13.86 26.33
C MET A 216 -6.25 13.89 27.74
N ASP A 217 -6.30 12.73 28.41
CA ASP A 217 -6.83 12.63 29.78
C ASP A 217 -5.82 13.18 30.82
N ALA A 218 -4.51 13.04 30.57
CA ALA A 218 -3.48 13.40 31.54
C ALA A 218 -3.01 14.86 31.43
N VAL A 219 -3.16 15.49 30.25
CA VAL A 219 -2.63 16.84 29.97
C VAL A 219 -3.79 17.81 29.73
N PRO A 220 -4.08 18.74 30.66
CA PRO A 220 -5.08 19.79 30.45
C PRO A 220 -4.74 20.65 29.21
N ALA A 221 -5.77 21.12 28.53
CA ALA A 221 -5.60 21.89 27.28
C ALA A 221 -4.76 23.17 27.44
N ASP A 222 -4.79 23.76 28.63
CA ASP A 222 -3.99 24.94 28.99
C ASP A 222 -2.56 24.62 29.46
N ALA A 223 -2.23 23.35 29.64
CA ALA A 223 -0.90 22.85 30.05
C ALA A 223 -0.16 22.09 28.93
N VAL A 224 -0.64 22.18 27.69
CA VAL A 224 0.05 21.54 26.56
C VAL A 224 1.41 22.21 26.35
N PRO A 225 2.52 21.44 26.46
CA PRO A 225 3.85 22.01 26.29
C PRO A 225 4.12 22.37 24.84
N GLY A 226 4.79 23.47 24.60
CA GLY A 226 5.40 23.74 23.30
C GLY A 226 6.59 22.83 23.07
N VAL A 227 6.62 22.12 21.95
CA VAL A 227 7.72 21.23 21.58
C VAL A 227 8.41 21.75 20.35
N LEU A 228 9.72 22.00 20.44
CA LEU A 228 10.56 22.28 19.28
C LEU A 228 11.19 20.94 18.83
N MET A 229 10.76 20.49 17.65
CA MET A 229 11.30 19.26 17.06
C MET A 229 12.19 19.65 15.87
N ASN A 230 13.47 19.78 16.12
CA ASN A 230 14.48 19.89 15.07
C ASN A 230 15.88 19.61 15.64
N ILE A 231 16.82 19.36 14.75
CA ILE A 231 18.24 19.31 15.07
C ILE A 231 18.86 20.58 14.48
N PRO A 232 19.70 21.32 15.23
CA PRO A 232 20.46 22.42 14.64
C PRO A 232 21.24 21.92 13.43
N TYR A 233 21.05 22.56 12.27
CA TYR A 233 21.82 22.25 11.09
C TYR A 233 22.75 23.42 10.78
N ALA A 234 24.04 23.19 10.89
CA ALA A 234 25.07 24.24 10.85
C ALA A 234 24.76 25.33 11.90
N ASP A 235 24.61 26.57 11.51
CA ASP A 235 24.36 27.70 12.39
C ASP A 235 22.90 28.19 12.36
N ALA A 236 21.96 27.34 11.88
CA ALA A 236 20.54 27.66 11.76
C ALA A 236 19.65 26.70 12.58
N TRP A 237 18.57 27.26 13.13
CA TRP A 237 17.46 26.53 13.79
C TRP A 237 16.23 26.52 12.88
#